data_9ddeb5a504fb1c2f58ad990d9f2c20e8
#
_entry.id   9ddeb5a504fb1c2f58ad990d9f2c20e8
#
_cell.length_a   1.000
_cell.length_b   1.000
_cell.length_c   1.000
_cell.angle_alpha   90.00
_cell.angle_beta   90.00
_cell.angle_gamma   90.00
#
_symmetry.space_group_name_H-M   'P 1'
#
loop_
_entity.id
_entity.type
_entity.pdbx_description
1 polymer ?
#
loop_
_entity_poly.entity_id
_entity_poly.type
_entity_poly.pdbx_seq_one_letter_code
_entity_poly.pdbx_strand_id
1 'polypeptide(L)'
;MEENELVSSILFVWQDPQGKEATSNTAAVLLDVNSITDHHTWDPVCLRRVIGTDVWLGQLTINSKWRGSYSFIPIEKHQLPDSVRQTGDGSREAQRAWWLSVAVNQISDPLNPLPELVSGWGGSSPLHLPKATTELGWQEWDRGELNAIPVSRVHSINWSSKELGNQRTAWLFSTATSDAPLVILLDGQKWGAPSGTLSVLQYLTDTSKIAPAHYLLVPSIDGPTRWKELSCHHPFWQSLLGELLPIVTSILAKDDCSTTDFLVAGQSLGGLSALYAGITFPECFSKVISLSGSFWWPEDSRMQAPNDTTSSDEWIKNVPANSLADQILKNQISVSHLHVFLNVGSGEADMCLYNEATYRAIQQKGGRVHYEIVCGGHDWLSWRSGLTDGLRYLMPARS
;
A
#
# COMPACT_ATOMS: atom_id res chain seq x y z
N MET A 1 15.08 25.58 17.99
CA MET A 1 14.02 26.26 17.21
C MET A 1 13.04 25.19 16.82
N GLU A 2 11.93 25.11 17.53
CA GLU A 2 10.82 24.23 17.17
C GLU A 2 10.36 24.63 15.77
N GLU A 3 10.51 23.75 14.80
CA GLU A 3 9.83 23.89 13.52
C GLU A 3 8.33 23.89 13.85
N ASN A 4 7.70 25.05 13.74
CA ASN A 4 6.25 25.14 13.72
C ASN A 4 5.79 24.15 12.63
N GLU A 5 5.23 23.01 13.04
CA GLU A 5 4.62 22.06 12.15
C GLU A 5 3.60 22.83 11.30
N LEU A 6 3.90 22.97 10.03
CA LEU A 6 3.01 23.66 9.12
C LEU A 6 1.80 22.77 8.92
N VAL A 7 0.67 23.21 9.45
CA VAL A 7 -0.61 22.53 9.30
C VAL A 7 -1.50 23.25 8.30
N SER A 8 -2.35 22.51 7.64
CA SER A 8 -3.40 23.01 6.73
C SER A 8 -4.76 22.70 7.35
N SER A 9 -5.65 23.67 7.31
CA SER A 9 -7.05 23.48 7.67
C SER A 9 -7.83 23.10 6.40
N ILE A 10 -8.43 21.92 6.39
CA ILE A 10 -9.12 21.33 5.26
C ILE A 10 -10.60 21.33 5.52
N LEU A 11 -11.38 21.91 4.63
CA LEU A 11 -12.83 21.86 4.63
C LEU A 11 -13.30 20.75 3.68
N PHE A 12 -13.98 19.74 4.23
CA PHE A 12 -14.64 18.69 3.47
C PHE A 12 -16.09 19.08 3.25
N VAL A 13 -16.55 18.97 2.01
CA VAL A 13 -17.91 19.35 1.59
C VAL A 13 -18.55 18.19 0.88
N TRP A 14 -19.72 17.75 1.34
CA TRP A 14 -20.49 16.73 0.67
C TRP A 14 -21.91 17.22 0.45
N GLN A 15 -22.45 17.05 -0.76
CA GLN A 15 -23.82 17.36 -1.12
C GLN A 15 -24.64 16.08 -1.12
N ASP A 16 -25.70 16.04 -0.34
CA ASP A 16 -26.59 14.90 -0.23
C ASP A 16 -27.45 14.76 -1.49
N PRO A 17 -27.26 13.68 -2.30
CA PRO A 17 -28.04 13.48 -3.52
C PRO A 17 -29.53 13.25 -3.26
N GLN A 18 -29.94 12.91 -2.02
CA GLN A 18 -31.33 12.75 -1.62
C GLN A 18 -32.00 14.10 -1.29
N GLY A 19 -31.21 15.18 -1.23
CA GLY A 19 -31.68 16.52 -0.96
C GLY A 19 -31.61 16.94 0.50
N LYS A 20 -32.55 17.83 0.89
CA LYS A 20 -32.60 18.41 2.24
C LYS A 20 -33.09 17.38 3.27
N GLU A 21 -32.96 17.73 4.56
CA GLU A 21 -33.34 16.89 5.69
C GLU A 21 -34.76 16.30 5.59
N ALA A 22 -35.71 17.06 5.02
CA ALA A 22 -37.09 16.60 4.86
C ALA A 22 -37.27 15.48 3.79
N THR A 23 -36.30 15.28 2.91
CA THR A 23 -36.36 14.30 1.80
C THR A 23 -35.30 13.23 1.88
N SER A 24 -34.26 13.43 2.72
CA SER A 24 -33.10 12.56 2.83
C SER A 24 -33.24 11.58 3.99
N ASN A 25 -32.83 10.33 3.78
CA ASN A 25 -32.66 9.31 4.82
C ASN A 25 -31.27 9.38 5.50
N THR A 26 -30.35 10.19 4.97
CA THR A 26 -29.00 10.34 5.54
C THR A 26 -29.07 10.94 6.92
N ALA A 27 -28.70 10.16 7.91
CA ALA A 27 -28.70 10.59 9.32
C ALA A 27 -27.33 11.13 9.77
N ALA A 28 -26.24 10.62 9.20
CA ALA A 28 -24.88 11.12 9.39
C ALA A 28 -24.02 10.83 8.15
N VAL A 29 -22.93 11.57 8.01
CA VAL A 29 -21.90 11.33 6.98
C VAL A 29 -20.58 11.21 7.72
N LEU A 30 -20.05 9.98 7.79
CA LEU A 30 -18.72 9.76 8.38
C LEU A 30 -17.67 10.26 7.41
N LEU A 31 -16.61 10.84 7.97
CA LEU A 31 -15.42 11.26 7.23
C LEU A 31 -14.29 10.28 7.57
N ASP A 32 -13.88 9.50 6.59
CA ASP A 32 -12.74 8.61 6.69
C ASP A 32 -11.56 9.21 5.93
N VAL A 33 -10.56 9.73 6.66
CA VAL A 33 -9.27 10.18 6.11
C VAL A 33 -8.23 9.18 6.58
N ASN A 34 -7.69 8.41 5.63
CA ASN A 34 -6.82 7.27 5.92
C ASN A 34 -5.70 7.65 6.91
N SER A 35 -5.57 6.89 7.99
CA SER A 35 -4.58 7.06 9.06
C SER A 35 -4.62 8.43 9.79
N ILE A 36 -5.67 9.23 9.58
CA ILE A 36 -5.92 10.49 10.31
C ILE A 36 -7.15 10.36 11.18
N THR A 37 -8.25 9.84 10.63
CA THR A 37 -9.47 9.59 11.41
C THR A 37 -9.44 8.18 11.99
N ASP A 38 -9.88 8.04 13.24
CA ASP A 38 -9.93 6.74 13.89
C ASP A 38 -11.23 6.01 13.54
N HIS A 39 -11.13 4.91 12.84
CA HIS A 39 -12.25 4.02 12.52
C HIS A 39 -12.43 2.87 13.55
N HIS A 40 -11.61 2.83 14.60
CA HIS A 40 -11.71 1.87 15.71
C HIS A 40 -12.48 2.41 16.91
N THR A 41 -13.26 3.48 16.72
CA THR A 41 -14.04 4.14 17.75
C THR A 41 -15.54 4.06 17.47
N TRP A 42 -16.35 4.15 18.55
CA TRP A 42 -17.79 4.36 18.44
C TRP A 42 -18.19 5.83 18.22
N ASP A 43 -17.21 6.75 18.24
CA ASP A 43 -17.39 8.19 18.00
C ASP A 43 -16.53 8.64 16.80
N PRO A 44 -16.89 8.20 15.57
CA PRO A 44 -16.14 8.53 14.37
C PRO A 44 -16.32 10.02 14.01
N VAL A 45 -15.35 10.55 13.27
CA VAL A 45 -15.45 11.90 12.70
C VAL A 45 -16.62 11.97 11.73
N CYS A 46 -17.52 12.95 11.93
CA CYS A 46 -18.69 13.16 11.09
C CYS A 46 -18.73 14.57 10.53
N LEU A 47 -19.26 14.70 9.32
CA LEU A 47 -19.69 15.98 8.78
C LEU A 47 -20.96 16.45 9.50
N ARG A 48 -21.20 17.76 9.47
CA ARG A 48 -22.42 18.38 10.02
C ARG A 48 -23.26 18.94 8.87
N ARG A 49 -24.57 18.64 8.88
CA ARG A 49 -25.49 19.22 7.89
C ARG A 49 -25.66 20.72 8.13
N VAL A 50 -25.57 21.50 7.07
CA VAL A 50 -25.93 22.92 7.09
C VAL A 50 -27.45 23.04 7.11
N ILE A 51 -27.99 23.66 8.16
CA ILE A 51 -29.45 23.74 8.41
C ILE A 51 -30.20 24.28 7.19
N GLY A 52 -31.23 23.57 6.77
CA GLY A 52 -32.10 23.96 5.64
C GLY A 52 -31.52 23.67 4.26
N THR A 53 -30.35 23.03 4.18
CA THR A 53 -29.71 22.67 2.92
C THR A 53 -29.48 21.16 2.80
N ASP A 54 -28.97 20.72 1.65
CA ASP A 54 -28.48 19.38 1.34
C ASP A 54 -26.96 19.26 1.53
N VAL A 55 -26.30 20.30 2.09
CA VAL A 55 -24.84 20.36 2.23
C VAL A 55 -24.39 19.90 3.60
N TRP A 56 -23.35 19.08 3.64
CA TRP A 56 -22.65 18.63 4.83
C TRP A 56 -21.22 19.14 4.83
N LEU A 57 -20.74 19.61 5.98
CA LEU A 57 -19.41 20.20 6.16
C LEU A 57 -18.66 19.54 7.29
N GLY A 58 -17.36 19.32 7.10
CA GLY A 58 -16.42 18.89 8.12
C GLY A 58 -15.09 19.61 7.97
N GLN A 59 -14.37 19.81 9.06
CA GLN A 59 -13.07 20.48 9.04
C GLN A 59 -12.07 19.68 9.84
N LEU A 60 -10.88 19.45 9.26
CA LEU A 60 -9.74 18.85 9.93
C LEU A 60 -8.51 19.72 9.75
N THR A 61 -7.62 19.66 10.73
CA THR A 61 -6.28 20.24 10.66
C THR A 61 -5.27 19.12 10.46
N ILE A 62 -4.57 19.15 9.34
CA ILE A 62 -3.67 18.08 8.89
C ILE A 62 -2.30 18.67 8.58
N ASN A 63 -1.21 17.93 8.78
CA ASN A 63 0.14 18.34 8.39
C ASN A 63 0.18 18.70 6.90
N SER A 64 0.69 19.88 6.55
CA SER A 64 0.71 20.39 5.17
C SER A 64 1.53 19.53 4.19
N LYS A 65 2.36 18.62 4.67
CA LYS A 65 3.11 17.63 3.86
C LYS A 65 2.30 16.35 3.60
N TRP A 66 1.11 16.22 4.19
CA TRP A 66 0.30 15.01 4.12
C TRP A 66 -0.14 14.68 2.69
N ARG A 67 -0.09 13.39 2.38
CA ARG A 67 -0.69 12.77 1.22
C ARG A 67 -1.39 11.48 1.64
N GLY A 68 -2.64 11.33 1.24
CA GLY A 68 -3.43 10.14 1.52
C GLY A 68 -4.78 10.20 0.84
N SER A 69 -5.62 9.22 1.07
CA SER A 69 -6.98 9.19 0.57
C SER A 69 -8.01 9.54 1.64
N TYR A 70 -9.17 9.97 1.18
CA TYR A 70 -10.34 10.16 2.03
C TYR A 70 -11.61 9.72 1.32
N SER A 71 -12.66 9.51 2.10
CA SER A 71 -13.97 9.14 1.60
C SER A 71 -15.08 9.63 2.52
N PHE A 72 -16.27 9.69 1.96
CA PHE A 72 -17.49 9.91 2.71
C PHE A 72 -18.24 8.59 2.88
N ILE A 73 -18.84 8.38 4.04
CA ILE A 73 -19.67 7.21 4.34
C ILE A 73 -21.03 7.71 4.83
N PRO A 74 -21.98 7.96 3.92
CA PRO A 74 -23.35 8.32 4.32
C PRO A 74 -24.03 7.12 4.97
N ILE A 75 -24.66 7.34 6.13
CA ILE A 75 -25.36 6.30 6.89
C ILE A 75 -26.75 6.76 7.30
N GLU A 76 -27.67 5.80 7.40
CA GLU A 76 -29.04 6.00 7.84
C GLU A 76 -29.18 5.91 9.37
N LYS A 77 -30.34 6.32 9.90
CA LYS A 77 -30.60 6.36 11.35
C LYS A 77 -30.39 5.02 12.05
N HIS A 78 -30.74 3.90 11.41
CA HIS A 78 -30.57 2.57 11.99
C HIS A 78 -29.11 2.11 12.03
N GLN A 79 -28.23 2.75 11.26
CA GLN A 79 -26.79 2.47 11.18
C GLN A 79 -25.97 3.37 12.13
N LEU A 80 -26.59 4.33 12.81
CA LEU A 80 -25.86 5.19 13.75
C LEU A 80 -25.20 4.37 14.87
N PRO A 81 -23.98 4.74 15.31
CA PRO A 81 -23.24 4.02 16.35
C PRO A 81 -24.08 3.74 17.61
N ASP A 82 -24.78 4.74 18.11
CA ASP A 82 -25.65 4.60 19.30
C ASP A 82 -26.78 3.61 19.11
N SER A 83 -27.38 3.58 17.90
CA SER A 83 -28.48 2.63 17.60
C SER A 83 -27.97 1.19 17.59
N VAL A 84 -26.74 0.95 17.14
CA VAL A 84 -26.13 -0.39 17.09
C VAL A 84 -25.56 -0.77 18.45
N ARG A 85 -24.89 0.14 19.15
CA ARG A 85 -24.29 -0.08 20.46
C ARG A 85 -25.31 -0.42 21.55
N GLN A 86 -26.52 0.16 21.50
CA GLN A 86 -27.60 -0.15 22.43
C GLN A 86 -28.12 -1.58 22.29
N THR A 87 -27.93 -2.22 21.13
CA THR A 87 -28.33 -3.61 20.85
C THR A 87 -27.19 -4.61 20.98
N GLY A 88 -25.92 -4.13 21.09
CA GLY A 88 -24.70 -4.90 21.16
C GLY A 88 -24.04 -4.84 22.54
N ASP A 89 -22.95 -5.59 22.70
CA ASP A 89 -22.17 -5.65 23.94
C ASP A 89 -21.15 -4.50 24.10
N GLY A 90 -21.04 -3.62 23.10
CA GLY A 90 -20.08 -2.52 23.06
C GLY A 90 -18.61 -2.94 22.93
N SER A 91 -18.35 -4.22 22.68
CA SER A 91 -17.00 -4.77 22.51
C SER A 91 -16.28 -4.20 21.28
N ARG A 92 -14.98 -4.43 21.21
CA ARG A 92 -14.16 -4.09 20.04
C ARG A 92 -14.60 -4.88 18.80
N GLU A 93 -15.00 -6.13 18.98
CA GLU A 93 -15.52 -7.00 17.93
C GLU A 93 -16.83 -6.45 17.36
N ALA A 94 -17.74 -6.02 18.24
CA ALA A 94 -19.02 -5.40 17.83
C ALA A 94 -18.76 -4.07 17.09
N GLN A 95 -17.85 -3.23 17.58
CA GLN A 95 -17.45 -1.99 16.93
C GLN A 95 -16.87 -2.25 15.53
N ARG A 96 -15.97 -3.22 15.42
CA ARG A 96 -15.39 -3.62 14.14
C ARG A 96 -16.46 -4.14 13.16
N ALA A 97 -17.39 -4.97 13.64
CA ALA A 97 -18.49 -5.48 12.82
C ALA A 97 -19.38 -4.34 12.32
N TRP A 98 -19.70 -3.37 13.20
CA TRP A 98 -20.42 -2.17 12.82
C TRP A 98 -19.69 -1.38 11.73
N TRP A 99 -18.39 -1.06 11.94
CA TRP A 99 -17.60 -0.33 10.95
C TRP A 99 -17.62 -1.04 9.58
N LEU A 100 -17.38 -2.34 9.56
CA LEU A 100 -17.40 -3.12 8.32
C LEU A 100 -18.78 -3.08 7.63
N SER A 101 -19.86 -3.01 8.40
CA SER A 101 -21.23 -2.94 7.86
C SER A 101 -21.54 -1.59 7.21
N VAL A 102 -20.90 -0.49 7.65
CA VAL A 102 -21.10 0.85 7.06
C VAL A 102 -20.04 1.20 6.02
N ALA A 103 -18.85 0.62 6.10
CA ALA A 103 -17.75 0.86 5.15
C ALA A 103 -18.13 0.51 3.69
N VAL A 104 -19.08 -0.40 3.49
CA VAL A 104 -19.62 -0.72 2.15
C VAL A 104 -20.35 0.46 1.48
N ASN A 105 -20.72 1.49 2.25
CA ASN A 105 -21.33 2.73 1.76
C ASN A 105 -20.28 3.79 1.38
N GLN A 106 -18.99 3.43 1.44
CA GLN A 106 -17.90 4.36 1.14
C GLN A 106 -17.97 4.86 -0.29
N ILE A 107 -17.92 6.18 -0.44
CA ILE A 107 -17.95 6.87 -1.73
C ILE A 107 -16.82 7.88 -1.83
N SER A 108 -16.33 8.09 -3.05
CA SER A 108 -15.43 9.19 -3.38
C SER A 108 -16.16 10.53 -3.30
N ASP A 109 -15.40 11.60 -3.19
CA ASP A 109 -15.90 12.96 -3.24
C ASP A 109 -16.15 13.38 -4.71
N PRO A 110 -17.42 13.58 -5.11
CA PRO A 110 -17.75 13.98 -6.48
C PRO A 110 -17.26 15.40 -6.83
N LEU A 111 -16.86 16.20 -5.84
CA LEU A 111 -16.29 17.55 -6.05
C LEU A 111 -14.76 17.53 -6.15
N ASN A 112 -14.10 16.38 -5.90
CA ASN A 112 -12.66 16.28 -6.05
C ASN A 112 -12.31 16.21 -7.56
N PRO A 113 -11.45 17.12 -8.08
CA PRO A 113 -11.10 17.13 -9.49
C PRO A 113 -10.17 16.01 -9.93
N LEU A 114 -9.56 15.28 -8.98
CA LEU A 114 -8.62 14.21 -9.27
C LEU A 114 -9.35 12.87 -9.47
N PRO A 115 -8.76 11.92 -10.21
CA PRO A 115 -9.36 10.62 -10.45
C PRO A 115 -9.66 9.88 -9.13
N GLU A 116 -10.81 9.21 -9.12
CA GLU A 116 -11.19 8.32 -8.03
C GLU A 116 -10.16 7.19 -7.84
N LEU A 117 -9.89 6.89 -6.59
CA LEU A 117 -9.06 5.76 -6.20
C LEU A 117 -9.96 4.59 -5.80
N VAL A 118 -9.70 3.41 -6.34
CA VAL A 118 -10.41 2.19 -5.94
C VAL A 118 -9.79 1.66 -4.64
N SER A 119 -10.50 1.84 -3.54
CA SER A 119 -10.11 1.27 -2.24
C SER A 119 -10.58 -0.18 -2.08
N GLY A 120 -10.28 -0.80 -0.93
CA GLY A 120 -10.78 -2.14 -0.61
C GLY A 120 -12.28 -2.18 -0.26
N TRP A 121 -12.91 -1.03 0.02
CA TRP A 121 -14.29 -0.92 0.53
C TRP A 121 -15.23 -0.16 -0.40
N GLY A 122 -14.71 0.66 -1.27
CA GLY A 122 -15.48 1.51 -2.19
C GLY A 122 -14.60 2.55 -2.84
N GLY A 123 -15.19 3.64 -3.32
CA GLY A 123 -14.48 4.76 -3.89
C GLY A 123 -13.82 5.63 -2.81
N SER A 124 -12.64 6.16 -3.10
CA SER A 124 -11.98 7.18 -2.28
C SER A 124 -11.38 8.26 -3.17
N SER A 125 -11.12 9.42 -2.59
CA SER A 125 -10.57 10.57 -3.30
C SER A 125 -9.16 10.87 -2.81
N PRO A 126 -8.24 11.27 -3.71
CA PRO A 126 -6.91 11.68 -3.30
C PRO A 126 -6.94 13.02 -2.56
N LEU A 127 -6.08 13.14 -1.54
CA LEU A 127 -5.83 14.36 -0.78
C LEU A 127 -4.33 14.65 -0.80
N HIS A 128 -3.92 15.61 -1.62
CA HIS A 128 -2.55 16.12 -1.68
C HIS A 128 -2.50 17.51 -1.04
N LEU A 129 -1.84 17.63 0.11
CA LEU A 129 -1.70 18.93 0.74
C LEU A 129 -0.55 19.74 0.13
N PRO A 130 -0.55 21.08 0.28
CA PRO A 130 0.29 21.99 -0.53
C PRO A 130 1.80 21.76 -0.42
N LYS A 131 2.27 21.10 0.63
CA LYS A 131 3.69 20.78 0.87
C LYS A 131 4.00 19.29 0.77
N ALA A 132 3.04 18.48 0.28
CA ALA A 132 3.30 17.07 -0.01
C ALA A 132 4.44 16.96 -1.03
N THR A 133 5.32 16.00 -0.83
CA THR A 133 6.45 15.76 -1.73
C THR A 133 5.95 15.45 -3.15
N THR A 134 6.60 16.00 -4.15
CA THR A 134 6.30 15.75 -5.56
C THR A 134 6.45 14.26 -5.90
N GLU A 135 5.44 13.70 -6.54
CA GLU A 135 5.45 12.31 -7.03
C GLU A 135 5.76 12.28 -8.53
N LEU A 136 6.98 11.95 -8.85
CA LEU A 136 7.41 11.92 -10.24
C LEU A 136 6.65 10.87 -11.07
N GLY A 137 6.09 11.29 -12.20
CA GLY A 137 5.26 10.46 -13.07
C GLY A 137 3.80 10.38 -12.62
N TRP A 138 3.53 10.42 -11.33
CA TRP A 138 2.16 10.37 -10.81
C TRP A 138 1.42 11.68 -10.93
N GLN A 139 2.12 12.82 -10.83
CA GLN A 139 1.51 14.14 -11.09
C GLN A 139 1.09 14.27 -12.55
N GLU A 140 1.88 13.76 -13.47
CA GLU A 140 1.55 13.73 -14.89
C GLU A 140 0.34 12.84 -15.17
N TRP A 141 0.26 11.69 -14.49
CA TRP A 141 -0.92 10.81 -14.56
C TRP A 141 -2.17 11.49 -14.01
N ASP A 142 -2.09 12.05 -12.80
CA ASP A 142 -3.23 12.69 -12.12
C ASP A 142 -3.77 13.90 -12.89
N ARG A 143 -2.93 14.59 -13.69
CA ARG A 143 -3.34 15.67 -14.59
C ARG A 143 -3.87 15.19 -15.94
N GLY A 144 -3.88 13.88 -16.19
CA GLY A 144 -4.31 13.30 -17.46
C GLY A 144 -3.33 13.52 -18.61
N GLU A 145 -2.06 13.80 -18.31
CA GLU A 145 -1.00 14.06 -19.31
C GLU A 145 -0.41 12.75 -19.87
N LEU A 146 -0.63 11.62 -19.19
CA LEU A 146 -0.17 10.32 -19.62
C LEU A 146 -1.33 9.48 -20.18
N ASN A 147 -1.09 8.86 -21.34
CA ASN A 147 -2.05 7.93 -21.92
C ASN A 147 -2.02 6.57 -21.21
N ALA A 148 -3.20 5.96 -21.06
CA ALA A 148 -3.29 4.59 -20.54
C ALA A 148 -2.56 3.61 -21.49
N ILE A 149 -1.85 2.65 -20.92
CA ILE A 149 -1.21 1.57 -21.69
C ILE A 149 -2.29 0.72 -22.35
N PRO A 150 -2.23 0.52 -23.68
CA PRO A 150 -3.18 -0.36 -24.38
C PRO A 150 -3.11 -1.80 -23.84
N VAL A 151 -4.26 -2.46 -23.71
CA VAL A 151 -4.34 -3.86 -23.26
C VAL A 151 -3.50 -4.80 -24.13
N SER A 152 -3.36 -4.51 -25.43
CA SER A 152 -2.53 -5.28 -26.35
C SER A 152 -1.03 -5.29 -26.00
N ARG A 153 -0.56 -4.36 -25.17
CA ARG A 153 0.81 -4.33 -24.67
C ARG A 153 1.03 -5.11 -23.39
N VAL A 154 -0.03 -5.71 -22.84
CA VAL A 154 0.01 -6.47 -21.59
C VAL A 154 -0.31 -7.92 -21.87
N HIS A 155 0.66 -8.81 -21.70
CA HIS A 155 0.45 -10.24 -21.89
C HIS A 155 -0.26 -10.84 -20.68
N SER A 156 -1.42 -11.46 -20.90
CA SER A 156 -2.15 -12.21 -19.88
C SER A 156 -1.60 -13.65 -19.83
N ILE A 157 -1.24 -14.11 -18.64
CA ILE A 157 -0.66 -15.43 -18.37
C ILE A 157 -1.59 -16.19 -17.45
N ASN A 158 -2.22 -17.25 -17.95
CA ASN A 158 -3.00 -18.16 -17.12
C ASN A 158 -2.05 -19.07 -16.33
N TRP A 159 -1.95 -18.82 -15.04
CA TRP A 159 -1.15 -19.62 -14.13
C TRP A 159 -2.05 -20.56 -13.34
N SER A 160 -1.93 -21.85 -13.64
CA SER A 160 -2.58 -22.93 -12.89
C SER A 160 -1.52 -23.63 -12.05
N SER A 161 -1.54 -23.37 -10.75
CA SER A 161 -0.56 -23.94 -9.83
C SER A 161 -1.03 -25.28 -9.29
N LYS A 162 -0.20 -26.30 -9.50
CA LYS A 162 -0.43 -27.61 -8.89
C LYS A 162 -0.10 -27.60 -7.40
N GLU A 163 0.93 -26.89 -7.01
CA GLU A 163 1.38 -26.77 -5.63
C GLU A 163 0.33 -26.04 -4.75
N LEU A 164 -0.24 -24.96 -5.28
CA LEU A 164 -1.25 -24.16 -4.53
C LEU A 164 -2.67 -24.69 -4.70
N GLY A 165 -2.92 -25.55 -5.68
CA GLY A 165 -4.25 -26.07 -5.99
C GLY A 165 -5.23 -25.00 -6.48
N ASN A 166 -4.73 -23.93 -7.11
CA ASN A 166 -5.55 -22.83 -7.60
C ASN A 166 -5.07 -22.32 -8.96
N GLN A 167 -5.85 -21.40 -9.54
CA GLN A 167 -5.51 -20.76 -10.80
C GLN A 167 -5.79 -19.26 -10.74
N ARG A 168 -4.99 -18.48 -11.47
CA ARG A 168 -5.13 -17.03 -11.60
C ARG A 168 -4.53 -16.53 -12.90
N THR A 169 -4.89 -15.33 -13.32
CA THR A 169 -4.27 -14.65 -14.45
C THR A 169 -3.25 -13.67 -13.94
N ALA A 170 -1.97 -13.90 -14.20
CA ALA A 170 -0.90 -12.91 -14.02
C ALA A 170 -0.74 -12.08 -15.30
N TRP A 171 -0.05 -10.94 -15.20
CA TRP A 171 0.17 -10.07 -16.36
C TRP A 171 1.64 -9.73 -16.49
N LEU A 172 2.13 -9.72 -17.72
CA LEU A 172 3.49 -9.30 -18.06
C LEU A 172 3.43 -8.04 -18.92
N PHE A 173 4.12 -7.01 -18.48
CA PHE A 173 4.30 -5.74 -19.18
C PHE A 173 5.79 -5.44 -19.31
N SER A 174 6.23 -4.86 -20.42
CA SER A 174 7.63 -4.52 -20.64
C SER A 174 7.79 -3.08 -21.07
N THR A 175 8.71 -2.38 -20.44
CA THR A 175 9.28 -1.10 -20.92
C THR A 175 10.63 -1.32 -21.63
N ALA A 176 11.19 -2.51 -21.50
CA ALA A 176 12.42 -2.93 -22.18
C ALA A 176 12.12 -3.60 -23.52
N THR A 177 13.07 -3.49 -24.45
CA THR A 177 13.07 -4.14 -25.78
C THR A 177 14.26 -5.09 -25.95
N SER A 178 14.96 -5.40 -24.88
CA SER A 178 16.14 -6.26 -24.80
C SER A 178 16.23 -6.87 -23.40
N ASP A 179 17.33 -7.56 -23.14
CA ASP A 179 17.60 -8.12 -21.81
C ASP A 179 17.53 -7.06 -20.71
N ALA A 180 16.71 -7.32 -19.70
CA ALA A 180 16.44 -6.38 -18.62
C ALA A 180 16.01 -7.12 -17.34
N PRO A 181 16.07 -6.46 -16.16
CA PRO A 181 15.56 -7.01 -14.92
C PRO A 181 14.06 -7.32 -15.00
N LEU A 182 13.63 -8.34 -14.26
CA LEU A 182 12.22 -8.65 -14.03
C LEU A 182 11.80 -8.16 -12.65
N VAL A 183 10.85 -7.25 -12.61
CA VAL A 183 10.21 -6.73 -11.39
C VAL A 183 8.92 -7.50 -11.14
N ILE A 184 8.84 -8.22 -10.03
CA ILE A 184 7.65 -8.95 -9.60
C ILE A 184 6.86 -8.06 -8.67
N LEU A 185 5.63 -7.70 -9.05
CA LEU A 185 4.71 -6.88 -8.28
C LEU A 185 3.63 -7.78 -7.65
N LEU A 186 3.69 -7.95 -6.34
CA LEU A 186 2.66 -8.68 -5.57
C LEU A 186 1.39 -7.84 -5.48
N ASP A 187 0.23 -8.49 -5.29
CA ASP A 187 -1.09 -7.86 -5.44
C ASP A 187 -1.27 -7.19 -6.82
N GLY A 188 -0.80 -7.85 -7.86
CA GLY A 188 -0.69 -7.34 -9.21
C GLY A 188 -1.98 -6.75 -9.80
N GLN A 189 -3.16 -7.21 -9.36
CA GLN A 189 -4.46 -6.63 -9.74
C GLN A 189 -4.62 -5.16 -9.30
N LYS A 190 -3.88 -4.72 -8.28
CA LYS A 190 -3.88 -3.33 -7.82
C LYS A 190 -2.94 -2.44 -8.65
N TRP A 191 -1.87 -3.03 -9.18
CA TRP A 191 -0.86 -2.34 -9.99
C TRP A 191 -1.19 -2.31 -11.49
N GLY A 192 -2.16 -3.11 -11.94
CA GLY A 192 -2.60 -3.15 -13.34
C GLY A 192 -3.47 -1.96 -13.74
N ALA A 193 -4.08 -2.05 -14.92
CA ALA A 193 -5.08 -1.08 -15.32
C ALA A 193 -6.34 -1.25 -14.43
N PRO A 194 -6.97 -0.16 -13.96
CA PRO A 194 -6.83 1.25 -14.37
C PRO A 194 -5.92 2.10 -13.48
N SER A 195 -5.05 1.52 -12.65
CA SER A 195 -4.30 2.27 -11.62
C SER A 195 -3.32 3.33 -12.14
N GLY A 196 -3.05 3.35 -13.44
CA GLY A 196 -2.05 4.25 -14.05
C GLY A 196 -0.61 3.79 -13.88
N THR A 197 -0.34 2.76 -13.08
CA THR A 197 1.03 2.32 -12.76
C THR A 197 1.85 2.01 -14.01
N LEU A 198 1.29 1.26 -14.96
CA LEU A 198 2.02 0.88 -16.18
C LEU A 198 2.37 2.10 -17.03
N SER A 199 1.50 3.11 -17.09
CA SER A 199 1.74 4.36 -17.80
C SER A 199 2.85 5.18 -17.13
N VAL A 200 2.85 5.24 -15.80
CA VAL A 200 3.90 5.90 -15.03
C VAL A 200 5.24 5.19 -15.19
N LEU A 201 5.27 3.86 -15.14
CA LEU A 201 6.51 3.08 -15.37
C LEU A 201 7.07 3.30 -16.78
N GLN A 202 6.20 3.34 -17.80
CA GLN A 202 6.62 3.68 -19.16
C GLN A 202 7.20 5.10 -19.23
N TYR A 203 6.48 6.08 -18.70
CA TYR A 203 6.93 7.48 -18.67
C TYR A 203 8.28 7.66 -17.97
N LEU A 204 8.46 7.01 -16.80
CA LEU A 204 9.72 7.08 -16.06
C LEU A 204 10.88 6.41 -16.80
N THR A 205 10.61 5.35 -17.56
CA THR A 205 11.59 4.73 -18.42
C THR A 205 11.94 5.63 -19.62
N ASP A 206 10.95 6.17 -20.32
CA ASP A 206 11.13 7.05 -21.49
C ASP A 206 11.87 8.35 -21.13
N THR A 207 11.66 8.84 -19.91
CA THR A 207 12.36 10.03 -19.39
C THR A 207 13.66 9.71 -18.66
N SER A 208 14.14 8.46 -18.74
CA SER A 208 15.38 8.01 -18.12
C SER A 208 15.46 8.28 -16.61
N LYS A 209 14.37 8.10 -15.89
CA LYS A 209 14.31 8.20 -14.44
C LYS A 209 14.50 6.85 -13.74
N ILE A 210 14.11 5.76 -14.42
CA ILE A 210 14.34 4.38 -14.04
C ILE A 210 14.91 3.60 -15.24
N ALA A 211 15.62 2.51 -14.96
CA ALA A 211 16.08 1.62 -16.02
C ALA A 211 14.90 0.89 -16.68
N PRO A 212 14.98 0.55 -17.97
CA PRO A 212 14.03 -0.36 -18.62
C PRO A 212 13.93 -1.69 -17.88
N ALA A 213 12.71 -2.24 -17.78
CA ALA A 213 12.46 -3.50 -17.09
C ALA A 213 11.26 -4.26 -17.66
N HIS A 214 11.16 -5.53 -17.31
CA HIS A 214 9.96 -6.34 -17.44
C HIS A 214 9.22 -6.34 -16.10
N TYR A 215 7.89 -6.28 -16.10
CA TYR A 215 7.05 -6.21 -14.92
C TYR A 215 6.06 -7.37 -14.92
N LEU A 216 6.20 -8.26 -13.94
CA LEU A 216 5.28 -9.37 -13.70
C LEU A 216 4.32 -9.02 -12.57
N LEU A 217 3.05 -8.82 -12.89
CA LEU A 217 2.00 -8.51 -11.94
C LEU A 217 1.36 -9.82 -11.48
N VAL A 218 1.60 -10.19 -10.22
CA VAL A 218 1.10 -11.44 -9.62
C VAL A 218 -0.10 -11.12 -8.73
N PRO A 219 -1.34 -11.46 -9.14
CA PRO A 219 -2.52 -11.09 -8.38
C PRO A 219 -2.75 -12.01 -7.19
N SER A 220 -3.39 -11.47 -6.17
CA SER A 220 -4.09 -12.24 -5.16
C SER A 220 -5.47 -12.65 -5.67
N ILE A 221 -5.97 -13.83 -5.26
CA ILE A 221 -7.27 -14.35 -5.70
C ILE A 221 -8.39 -13.71 -4.87
N ASP A 222 -8.28 -13.82 -3.57
CA ASP A 222 -9.23 -13.29 -2.57
C ASP A 222 -8.51 -12.98 -1.25
N GLY A 223 -9.21 -12.43 -0.28
CA GLY A 223 -8.64 -12.06 1.02
C GLY A 223 -8.03 -13.23 1.79
N PRO A 224 -8.73 -14.35 2.00
CA PRO A 224 -8.20 -15.54 2.67
C PRO A 224 -6.97 -16.14 1.96
N THR A 225 -7.01 -16.27 0.63
CA THR A 225 -5.88 -16.76 -0.15
C THR A 225 -4.70 -15.81 -0.08
N ARG A 226 -4.93 -14.49 -0.20
CA ARG A 226 -3.92 -13.45 -0.04
C ARG A 226 -3.23 -13.55 1.32
N TRP A 227 -4.02 -13.66 2.39
CA TRP A 227 -3.47 -13.82 3.73
C TRP A 227 -2.56 -15.03 3.82
N LYS A 228 -3.03 -16.20 3.38
CA LYS A 228 -2.25 -17.43 3.40
C LYS A 228 -0.96 -17.32 2.59
N GLU A 229 -1.04 -16.82 1.35
CA GLU A 229 0.08 -16.84 0.41
C GLU A 229 1.13 -15.76 0.70
N LEU A 230 0.72 -14.59 1.20
CA LEU A 230 1.65 -13.48 1.45
C LEU A 230 2.18 -13.44 2.89
N SER A 231 1.71 -14.31 3.80
CA SER A 231 2.22 -14.43 5.16
C SER A 231 3.39 -15.42 5.23
N CYS A 232 4.50 -15.12 4.57
CA CYS A 232 5.72 -15.95 4.57
C CYS A 232 5.50 -17.40 4.11
N HIS A 233 4.70 -17.60 3.07
CA HIS A 233 4.28 -18.92 2.59
C HIS A 233 5.28 -19.49 1.57
N HIS A 234 6.13 -20.43 2.01
CA HIS A 234 7.16 -21.04 1.19
C HIS A 234 6.62 -21.70 -0.10
N PRO A 235 5.53 -22.50 -0.07
CA PRO A 235 4.97 -23.10 -1.28
C PRO A 235 4.50 -22.09 -2.34
N PHE A 236 4.04 -20.89 -1.93
CA PHE A 236 3.69 -19.84 -2.88
C PHE A 236 4.90 -19.42 -3.73
N TRP A 237 6.04 -19.21 -3.08
CA TRP A 237 7.26 -18.82 -3.77
C TRP A 237 7.87 -19.96 -4.60
N GLN A 238 7.83 -21.20 -4.09
CA GLN A 238 8.25 -22.37 -4.89
C GLN A 238 7.42 -22.52 -6.16
N SER A 239 6.10 -22.34 -6.05
CA SER A 239 5.19 -22.39 -7.20
C SER A 239 5.44 -21.23 -8.17
N LEU A 240 5.65 -20.01 -7.68
CA LEU A 240 5.98 -18.86 -8.50
C LEU A 240 7.29 -19.09 -9.28
N LEU A 241 8.34 -19.55 -8.60
CA LEU A 241 9.64 -19.81 -9.19
C LEU A 241 9.62 -21.03 -10.13
N GLY A 242 8.96 -22.11 -9.76
CA GLY A 242 8.97 -23.37 -10.51
C GLY A 242 7.92 -23.49 -11.60
N GLU A 243 6.82 -22.76 -11.52
CA GLU A 243 5.70 -22.88 -12.47
C GLU A 243 5.49 -21.60 -13.29
N LEU A 244 5.42 -20.42 -12.64
CA LEU A 244 5.10 -19.17 -13.32
C LEU A 244 6.32 -18.56 -14.04
N LEU A 245 7.48 -18.48 -13.40
CA LEU A 245 8.68 -17.88 -14.02
C LEU A 245 9.13 -18.60 -15.30
N PRO A 246 9.10 -19.94 -15.42
CA PRO A 246 9.39 -20.60 -16.69
C PRO A 246 8.48 -20.19 -17.86
N ILE A 247 7.20 -19.91 -17.57
CA ILE A 247 6.27 -19.38 -18.58
C ILE A 247 6.68 -17.97 -19.00
N VAL A 248 6.98 -17.11 -18.01
CA VAL A 248 7.42 -15.72 -18.26
C VAL A 248 8.69 -15.70 -19.10
N THR A 249 9.71 -16.46 -18.72
CA THR A 249 10.98 -16.54 -19.47
C THR A 249 10.78 -17.06 -20.90
N SER A 250 9.86 -18.03 -21.10
CA SER A 250 9.50 -18.51 -22.43
C SER A 250 8.78 -17.46 -23.28
N ILE A 251 8.00 -16.57 -22.68
CA ILE A 251 7.37 -15.43 -23.38
C ILE A 251 8.43 -14.42 -23.79
N LEU A 252 9.29 -14.02 -22.86
CA LEU A 252 10.36 -13.05 -23.13
C LEU A 252 11.32 -13.55 -24.22
N ALA A 253 11.66 -14.84 -24.20
CA ALA A 253 12.54 -15.45 -25.21
C ALA A 253 11.97 -15.41 -26.65
N LYS A 254 10.64 -15.35 -26.82
CA LYS A 254 10.01 -15.16 -28.14
C LYS A 254 10.21 -13.75 -28.69
N ASP A 255 10.44 -12.80 -27.82
CA ASP A 255 10.69 -11.40 -28.15
C ASP A 255 12.21 -11.08 -28.11
N ASP A 256 13.08 -12.13 -28.21
CA ASP A 256 14.53 -12.04 -28.09
C ASP A 256 15.01 -11.32 -26.80
N CYS A 257 14.26 -11.44 -25.74
CA CYS A 257 14.58 -10.86 -24.43
C CYS A 257 14.88 -11.96 -23.40
N SER A 258 15.73 -11.63 -22.43
CA SER A 258 16.00 -12.50 -21.27
C SER A 258 16.04 -11.69 -19.99
N THR A 259 15.98 -12.39 -18.86
CA THR A 259 16.17 -11.78 -17.55
C THR A 259 16.96 -12.71 -16.64
N THR A 260 17.92 -12.13 -15.92
CA THR A 260 18.76 -12.84 -14.94
C THR A 260 18.80 -12.09 -13.60
N ASP A 261 18.20 -10.88 -13.54
CA ASP A 261 18.17 -10.03 -12.35
C ASP A 261 16.69 -9.84 -11.95
N PHE A 262 16.37 -10.22 -10.72
CA PHE A 262 15.00 -10.18 -10.21
C PHE A 262 14.89 -9.18 -9.06
N LEU A 263 13.84 -8.38 -9.11
CA LEU A 263 13.40 -7.51 -8.01
C LEU A 263 11.98 -7.90 -7.62
N VAL A 264 11.70 -7.96 -6.33
CA VAL A 264 10.35 -8.20 -5.83
C VAL A 264 9.85 -6.98 -5.05
N ALA A 265 8.61 -6.59 -5.33
CA ALA A 265 7.96 -5.45 -4.69
C ALA A 265 6.55 -5.81 -4.22
N GLY A 266 6.16 -5.25 -3.08
CA GLY A 266 4.81 -5.41 -2.55
C GLY A 266 4.51 -4.44 -1.43
N GLN A 267 3.22 -4.29 -1.12
CA GLN A 267 2.73 -3.44 -0.05
C GLN A 267 2.04 -4.25 1.04
N SER A 268 2.10 -3.79 2.29
CA SER A 268 1.45 -4.43 3.43
C SER A 268 1.93 -5.90 3.60
N LEU A 269 1.04 -6.89 3.57
CA LEU A 269 1.42 -8.33 3.51
C LEU A 269 2.30 -8.65 2.28
N GLY A 270 2.09 -7.96 1.15
CA GLY A 270 2.98 -8.08 -0.02
C GLY A 270 4.39 -7.59 0.28
N GLY A 271 4.54 -6.54 1.08
CA GLY A 271 5.84 -6.04 1.54
C GLY A 271 6.57 -7.05 2.45
N LEU A 272 5.83 -7.67 3.36
CA LEU A 272 6.34 -8.79 4.17
C LEU A 272 6.80 -9.95 3.29
N SER A 273 5.94 -10.37 2.35
CA SER A 273 6.22 -11.48 1.44
C SER A 273 7.42 -11.20 0.52
N ALA A 274 7.56 -9.95 0.06
CA ALA A 274 8.70 -9.54 -0.76
C ALA A 274 10.03 -9.67 0.00
N LEU A 275 10.07 -9.20 1.25
CA LEU A 275 11.26 -9.35 2.08
C LEU A 275 11.52 -10.84 2.44
N TYR A 276 10.48 -11.61 2.72
CA TYR A 276 10.58 -13.04 2.94
C TYR A 276 11.20 -13.77 1.72
N ALA A 277 10.79 -13.40 0.51
CA ALA A 277 11.36 -13.98 -0.71
C ALA A 277 12.86 -13.68 -0.82
N GLY A 278 13.27 -12.43 -0.61
CA GLY A 278 14.66 -12.04 -0.62
C GLY A 278 15.52 -12.79 0.40
N ILE A 279 14.96 -13.06 1.59
CA ILE A 279 15.63 -13.82 2.63
C ILE A 279 15.74 -15.32 2.28
N THR A 280 14.64 -15.89 1.78
CA THR A 280 14.49 -17.35 1.63
C THR A 280 15.08 -17.89 0.33
N PHE A 281 15.13 -17.05 -0.71
CA PHE A 281 15.63 -17.42 -2.05
C PHE A 281 16.74 -16.46 -2.49
N PRO A 282 17.88 -16.43 -1.78
CA PRO A 282 18.98 -15.47 -2.01
C PRO A 282 19.62 -15.59 -3.40
N GLU A 283 19.53 -16.77 -4.03
CA GLU A 283 20.01 -17.04 -5.38
C GLU A 283 19.13 -16.38 -6.45
N CYS A 284 17.87 -16.07 -6.13
CA CYS A 284 16.91 -15.44 -7.04
C CYS A 284 16.74 -13.95 -6.73
N PHE A 285 16.57 -13.61 -5.47
CA PHE A 285 16.14 -12.27 -5.06
C PHE A 285 17.17 -11.58 -4.17
N SER A 286 17.86 -10.59 -4.73
CA SER A 286 18.75 -9.71 -3.96
C SER A 286 18.17 -8.30 -3.78
N LYS A 287 17.17 -7.91 -4.57
CA LYS A 287 16.55 -6.58 -4.57
C LYS A 287 15.10 -6.65 -4.13
N VAL A 288 14.75 -5.86 -3.12
CA VAL A 288 13.41 -5.87 -2.50
C VAL A 288 12.88 -4.46 -2.32
N ILE A 289 11.63 -4.21 -2.70
CA ILE A 289 10.85 -3.04 -2.33
C ILE A 289 9.72 -3.49 -1.40
N SER A 290 9.72 -3.02 -0.18
CA SER A 290 8.66 -3.29 0.79
C SER A 290 8.01 -1.98 1.23
N LEU A 291 6.74 -1.84 0.92
CA LEU A 291 5.93 -0.64 1.17
C LEU A 291 5.00 -0.93 2.33
N SER A 292 5.16 -0.25 3.45
CA SER A 292 4.41 -0.49 4.69
C SER A 292 4.34 -1.98 5.05
N GLY A 293 5.49 -2.66 5.04
CA GLY A 293 5.57 -4.12 5.24
C GLY A 293 4.95 -4.56 6.56
N SER A 294 4.12 -5.60 6.54
CA SER A 294 3.40 -6.15 7.71
C SER A 294 4.34 -6.92 8.65
N PHE A 295 5.43 -6.29 9.11
CA PHE A 295 6.47 -6.93 9.94
C PHE A 295 6.06 -7.16 11.40
N TRP A 296 4.80 -6.89 11.75
CA TRP A 296 4.15 -7.36 12.97
C TRP A 296 3.84 -8.87 12.96
N TRP A 297 3.90 -9.49 11.79
CA TRP A 297 3.67 -10.92 11.65
C TRP A 297 4.82 -11.77 12.22
N PRO A 298 4.54 -12.91 12.93
CA PRO A 298 3.21 -13.42 13.31
C PRO A 298 2.52 -12.57 14.39
N GLU A 299 1.17 -12.59 14.47
CA GLU A 299 0.32 -11.70 15.28
C GLU A 299 0.69 -11.56 16.76
N ASP A 300 1.38 -12.54 17.34
CA ASP A 300 1.78 -12.52 18.77
C ASP A 300 2.95 -11.57 19.07
N SER A 301 3.52 -10.92 18.06
CA SER A 301 4.74 -10.12 18.20
C SER A 301 4.46 -8.61 18.30
N ARG A 302 3.61 -8.15 19.22
CA ARG A 302 3.35 -6.71 19.38
C ARG A 302 4.54 -6.00 20.00
N MET A 303 5.06 -4.99 19.30
CA MET A 303 6.03 -4.04 19.87
C MET A 303 5.30 -3.02 20.74
N GLN A 304 5.92 -2.69 21.89
CA GLN A 304 5.54 -1.50 22.62
C GLN A 304 6.38 -0.33 22.09
N ALA A 305 5.73 0.82 21.91
CA ALA A 305 6.46 2.04 21.56
C ALA A 305 7.56 2.29 22.61
N PRO A 306 8.82 2.54 22.21
CA PRO A 306 9.84 2.93 23.14
C PRO A 306 9.43 4.25 23.80
N ASN A 307 9.68 4.40 25.11
CA ASN A 307 9.57 5.69 25.76
C ASN A 307 10.55 6.65 25.07
N ASP A 308 10.22 7.92 24.93
CA ASP A 308 11.00 8.97 24.22
C ASP A 308 12.47 9.10 24.65
N THR A 309 12.87 8.43 25.70
CA THR A 309 14.23 8.44 26.27
C THR A 309 15.08 7.22 25.88
N THR A 310 14.56 6.28 25.08
CA THR A 310 15.22 5.00 24.80
C THR A 310 16.29 5.18 23.71
N SER A 311 17.54 4.83 24.01
CA SER A 311 18.63 4.83 23.03
C SER A 311 18.34 3.82 21.90
N SER A 312 18.95 4.03 20.72
CA SER A 312 18.77 3.10 19.58
C SER A 312 19.08 1.65 19.91
N ASP A 313 20.04 1.40 20.83
CA ASP A 313 20.42 0.05 21.24
C ASP A 313 19.42 -0.61 22.21
N GLU A 314 18.76 0.17 23.05
CA GLU A 314 17.68 -0.35 23.92
C GLU A 314 16.44 -0.68 23.11
N TRP A 315 16.17 0.09 22.06
CA TRP A 315 15.07 -0.13 21.16
C TRP A 315 15.17 -1.51 20.46
N ILE A 316 16.36 -1.88 19.98
CA ILE A 316 16.63 -3.19 19.38
C ILE A 316 16.41 -4.33 20.40
N LYS A 317 16.73 -4.12 21.68
CA LYS A 317 16.52 -5.12 22.74
C LYS A 317 15.05 -5.42 23.01
N ASN A 318 14.14 -4.52 22.67
CA ASN A 318 12.71 -4.65 22.87
C ASN A 318 11.97 -5.23 21.65
N VAL A 319 12.68 -5.69 20.62
CA VAL A 319 12.07 -6.33 19.46
C VAL A 319 11.38 -7.63 19.87
N PRO A 320 10.10 -7.85 19.48
CA PRO A 320 9.36 -9.04 19.90
C PRO A 320 10.02 -10.34 19.44
N ALA A 321 10.02 -11.33 20.31
CA ALA A 321 10.56 -12.65 20.00
C ALA A 321 9.87 -13.26 18.77
N ASN A 322 10.65 -13.92 17.91
CA ASN A 322 10.21 -14.57 16.67
C ASN A 322 9.70 -13.63 15.58
N SER A 323 9.74 -12.32 15.77
CA SER A 323 9.54 -11.37 14.65
C SER A 323 10.66 -11.52 13.63
N LEU A 324 10.42 -11.04 12.40
CA LEU A 324 11.45 -11.07 11.35
C LEU A 324 12.74 -10.33 11.79
N ALA A 325 12.57 -9.17 12.41
CA ALA A 325 13.68 -8.40 12.96
C ALA A 325 14.46 -9.17 14.04
N ASP A 326 13.77 -9.88 14.94
CA ASP A 326 14.40 -10.72 15.97
C ASP A 326 15.21 -11.87 15.36
N GLN A 327 14.67 -12.56 14.36
CA GLN A 327 15.36 -13.64 13.66
C GLN A 327 16.64 -13.14 12.93
N ILE A 328 16.57 -11.95 12.30
CA ILE A 328 17.72 -11.30 11.69
C ILE A 328 18.78 -10.98 12.75
N LEU A 329 18.38 -10.33 13.85
CA LEU A 329 19.30 -9.95 14.93
C LEU A 329 20.01 -11.14 15.58
N LYS A 330 19.31 -12.26 15.74
CA LYS A 330 19.84 -13.53 16.28
C LYS A 330 20.67 -14.33 15.27
N ASN A 331 20.90 -13.83 14.05
CA ASN A 331 21.56 -14.54 12.95
C ASN A 331 20.89 -15.88 12.56
N GLN A 332 19.60 -16.00 12.77
CA GLN A 332 18.83 -17.16 12.32
C GLN A 332 18.57 -17.12 10.81
N ILE A 333 18.55 -15.90 10.25
CA ILE A 333 18.42 -15.63 8.82
C ILE A 333 19.47 -14.61 8.39
N SER A 334 20.02 -14.80 7.18
CA SER A 334 21.03 -13.91 6.59
C SER A 334 20.37 -12.86 5.69
N VAL A 335 20.86 -11.62 5.78
CA VAL A 335 20.36 -10.49 4.96
C VAL A 335 21.51 -9.71 4.29
N SER A 336 22.77 -10.15 4.43
CA SER A 336 23.94 -9.43 3.92
C SER A 336 23.98 -9.31 2.38
N HIS A 337 23.27 -10.19 1.66
CA HIS A 337 23.13 -10.17 0.19
C HIS A 337 22.04 -9.21 -0.28
N LEU A 338 21.18 -8.72 0.62
CA LEU A 338 20.01 -7.93 0.26
C LEU A 338 20.34 -6.46 -0.02
N HIS A 339 19.65 -5.90 -0.99
CA HIS A 339 19.55 -4.48 -1.27
C HIS A 339 18.06 -4.10 -1.23
N VAL A 340 17.66 -3.42 -0.17
CA VAL A 340 16.25 -3.23 0.20
C VAL A 340 15.87 -1.75 0.19
N PHE A 341 14.71 -1.45 -0.35
CA PHE A 341 14.01 -0.18 -0.15
C PHE A 341 12.80 -0.42 0.74
N LEU A 342 12.75 0.23 1.89
CA LEU A 342 11.62 0.23 2.81
C LEU A 342 10.96 1.61 2.83
N ASN A 343 9.65 1.63 2.80
CA ASN A 343 8.86 2.85 2.91
C ASN A 343 7.68 2.60 3.85
N VAL A 344 7.32 3.60 4.68
CA VAL A 344 6.16 3.55 5.58
C VAL A 344 5.56 4.93 5.74
N GLY A 345 4.24 5.02 5.88
CA GLY A 345 3.55 6.28 6.17
C GLY A 345 3.68 6.69 7.65
N SER A 346 3.97 7.95 7.91
CA SER A 346 4.11 8.47 9.29
C SER A 346 2.83 8.35 10.14
N GLY A 347 1.67 8.22 9.52
CA GLY A 347 0.38 8.01 10.18
C GLY A 347 0.04 6.54 10.47
N GLU A 348 0.95 5.61 10.19
CA GLU A 348 0.67 4.18 10.32
C GLU A 348 0.93 3.61 11.72
N ALA A 349 1.07 4.46 12.73
CA ALA A 349 1.23 4.07 14.14
C ALA A 349 2.25 2.91 14.34
N ASP A 350 1.80 1.75 14.83
CA ASP A 350 2.66 0.60 15.13
C ASP A 350 3.43 0.07 13.91
N MET A 351 2.92 0.25 12.68
CA MET A 351 3.62 -0.16 11.45
C MET A 351 4.96 0.57 11.29
N CYS A 352 5.06 1.83 11.71
CA CYS A 352 6.32 2.58 11.72
C CYS A 352 7.37 1.87 12.58
N LEU A 353 6.96 1.39 13.77
CA LEU A 353 7.85 0.70 14.71
C LEU A 353 8.39 -0.60 14.14
N TYR A 354 7.52 -1.42 13.54
CA TYR A 354 7.91 -2.70 12.94
C TYR A 354 8.81 -2.52 11.72
N ASN A 355 8.52 -1.52 10.87
CA ASN A 355 9.33 -1.23 9.70
C ASN A 355 10.70 -0.69 10.11
N GLU A 356 10.77 0.19 11.10
CA GLU A 356 12.04 0.69 11.63
C GLU A 356 12.87 -0.40 12.29
N ALA A 357 12.26 -1.30 13.07
CA ALA A 357 12.94 -2.46 13.65
C ALA A 357 13.57 -3.33 12.57
N THR A 358 12.83 -3.60 11.51
CA THR A 358 13.30 -4.40 10.38
C THR A 358 14.44 -3.69 9.64
N TYR A 359 14.31 -2.39 9.39
CA TYR A 359 15.38 -1.57 8.83
C TYR A 359 16.67 -1.68 9.63
N ARG A 360 16.61 -1.43 10.95
CA ARG A 360 17.77 -1.48 11.84
C ARG A 360 18.41 -2.87 11.89
N ALA A 361 17.58 -3.93 11.93
CA ALA A 361 18.06 -5.31 11.91
C ALA A 361 18.81 -5.64 10.62
N ILE A 362 18.27 -5.28 9.45
CA ILE A 362 18.93 -5.49 8.14
C ILE A 362 20.25 -4.72 8.10
N GLN A 363 20.25 -3.44 8.48
CA GLN A 363 21.44 -2.59 8.48
C GLN A 363 22.54 -3.14 9.38
N GLN A 364 22.20 -3.53 10.62
CA GLN A 364 23.14 -4.08 11.59
C GLN A 364 23.77 -5.41 11.14
N LYS A 365 23.05 -6.19 10.32
CA LYS A 365 23.51 -7.48 9.79
C LYS A 365 24.11 -7.39 8.38
N GLY A 366 24.48 -6.19 7.95
CA GLY A 366 25.27 -5.95 6.74
C GLY A 366 24.46 -5.94 5.44
N GLY A 367 23.13 -5.98 5.49
CA GLY A 367 22.28 -5.73 4.33
C GLY A 367 22.30 -4.26 3.92
N ARG A 368 22.19 -3.99 2.62
CA ARG A 368 22.01 -2.62 2.12
C ARG A 368 20.54 -2.27 2.20
N VAL A 369 20.19 -1.24 2.96
CA VAL A 369 18.80 -0.85 3.13
C VAL A 369 18.66 0.67 3.13
N HIS A 370 17.70 1.15 2.33
CA HIS A 370 17.21 2.52 2.37
C HIS A 370 15.85 2.52 3.03
N TYR A 371 15.62 3.46 3.94
CA TYR A 371 14.36 3.55 4.69
C TYR A 371 13.82 4.97 4.61
N GLU A 372 12.56 5.09 4.21
CA GLU A 372 11.86 6.36 4.11
C GLU A 372 10.56 6.34 4.94
N ILE A 373 10.34 7.43 5.68
CA ILE A 373 9.05 7.73 6.31
C ILE A 373 8.42 8.85 5.52
N VAL A 374 7.30 8.56 4.86
CA VAL A 374 6.54 9.57 4.10
C VAL A 374 5.43 10.15 4.95
N CYS A 375 5.10 11.42 4.75
CA CYS A 375 3.97 12.05 5.44
C CYS A 375 2.66 11.60 4.79
N GLY A 376 2.17 10.42 5.20
CA GLY A 376 1.03 9.71 4.64
C GLY A 376 0.58 8.56 5.55
N GLY A 377 -0.32 7.73 5.07
CA GLY A 377 -0.89 6.60 5.79
C GLY A 377 -0.68 5.27 5.08
N HIS A 378 -1.37 4.22 5.58
CA HIS A 378 -1.45 2.88 4.98
C HIS A 378 -2.33 2.94 3.73
N ASP A 379 -1.80 3.51 2.65
CA ASP A 379 -2.59 4.11 1.58
C ASP A 379 -1.95 3.90 0.21
N TRP A 380 -2.79 3.75 -0.81
CA TRP A 380 -2.36 3.63 -2.20
C TRP A 380 -1.45 4.78 -2.64
N LEU A 381 -1.75 6.02 -2.23
CA LEU A 381 -0.95 7.20 -2.60
C LEU A 381 0.46 7.15 -2.01
N SER A 382 0.62 6.61 -0.80
CA SER A 382 1.93 6.37 -0.21
C SER A 382 2.67 5.24 -0.95
N TRP A 383 1.97 4.17 -1.33
CA TRP A 383 2.57 3.01 -1.98
C TRP A 383 2.95 3.27 -3.43
N ARG A 384 2.11 4.00 -4.18
CA ARG A 384 2.42 4.29 -5.58
C ARG A 384 3.72 5.10 -5.73
N SER A 385 3.92 6.13 -4.90
CA SER A 385 5.18 6.88 -4.88
C SER A 385 6.34 6.04 -4.36
N GLY A 386 6.12 5.28 -3.29
CA GLY A 386 7.13 4.37 -2.75
C GLY A 386 7.62 3.34 -3.76
N LEU A 387 6.74 2.80 -4.63
CA LEU A 387 7.15 1.91 -5.71
C LEU A 387 8.11 2.62 -6.68
N THR A 388 7.75 3.81 -7.17
CA THR A 388 8.57 4.53 -8.15
C THR A 388 9.89 5.03 -7.56
N ASP A 389 9.90 5.45 -6.29
CA ASP A 389 11.12 5.84 -5.57
C ASP A 389 12.03 4.65 -5.30
N GLY A 390 11.45 3.51 -4.90
CA GLY A 390 12.18 2.25 -4.73
C GLY A 390 12.81 1.74 -6.03
N LEU A 391 12.08 1.81 -7.14
CA LEU A 391 12.62 1.45 -8.46
C LEU A 391 13.75 2.40 -8.86
N ARG A 392 13.60 3.70 -8.67
CA ARG A 392 14.66 4.68 -8.94
C ARG A 392 15.91 4.44 -8.09
N TYR A 393 15.73 4.01 -6.83
CA TYR A 393 16.85 3.69 -5.94
C TYR A 393 17.54 2.38 -6.32
N LEU A 394 16.80 1.30 -6.61
CA LEU A 394 17.34 -0.04 -6.87
C LEU A 394 17.73 -0.28 -8.33
N MET A 395 17.11 0.46 -9.26
CA MET A 395 17.31 0.35 -10.71
C MET A 395 17.41 1.74 -11.35
N PRO A 396 18.39 2.57 -10.96
CA PRO A 396 18.58 3.87 -11.58
C PRO A 396 18.86 3.71 -13.08
N ALA A 397 18.39 4.65 -13.89
CA ALA A 397 18.78 4.69 -15.28
C ALA A 397 20.31 4.83 -15.39
N ARG A 398 20.89 4.12 -16.34
CA ARG A 398 22.32 4.28 -16.65
C ARG A 398 22.50 5.65 -17.31
N SER A 399 23.39 6.46 -16.76
CA SER A 399 23.83 7.74 -17.35
C SER A 399 24.59 7.53 -18.64
#